data_82d5f0397ac2b716832cb2aa4b20f955
#
_entry.id   82d5f0397ac2b716832cb2aa4b20f955
#
_cell.length_a   1.000
_cell.length_b   1.000
_cell.length_c   1.000
_cell.angle_alpha   90.00
_cell.angle_beta   90.00
_cell.angle_gamma   90.00
#
_symmetry.space_group_name_H-M   'P 1'
#
loop_
_entity.id
_entity.type
_entity.pdbx_description
1 polymer ?
#
loop_
_entity_poly.entity_id
_entity_poly.type
_entity_poly.pdbx_seq_one_letter_code
_entity_poly.pdbx_strand_id
1 'polypeptide(L)'
;MSILVNKHTKVITQGMTGATGTFHTEQALAYGTQMVGGVTPGKGGTTHIGLPQFNSVHEAKHVTEANASVIYVPPPFAADSILEAIDAEMELIVCITEGIPTLDMLDVKVKCDELGVRLIGPNCPGVITPDACKIGIMPGHIHK
;
A
#
# COMPACT_ATOMS: atom_id res chain seq x y z
N MET A 1 8.15 -19.31 6.93
CA MET A 1 6.98 -18.58 7.44
C MET A 1 7.16 -17.09 7.25
N SER A 2 6.15 -16.42 6.76
CA SER A 2 6.20 -14.97 6.57
C SER A 2 5.97 -14.25 7.90
N ILE A 3 6.75 -13.20 8.14
CA ILE A 3 6.60 -12.35 9.32
C ILE A 3 5.76 -11.12 9.00
N LEU A 4 5.90 -10.57 7.79
CA LEU A 4 5.23 -9.33 7.38
C LEU A 4 4.02 -9.57 6.49
N VAL A 5 4.17 -10.43 5.49
CA VAL A 5 3.09 -10.69 4.53
C VAL A 5 2.96 -12.19 4.28
N ASN A 6 1.74 -12.61 4.00
CA ASN A 6 1.45 -13.99 3.63
C ASN A 6 0.25 -14.03 2.70
N LYS A 7 -0.25 -15.22 2.35
CA LYS A 7 -1.38 -15.34 1.43
C LYS A 7 -2.70 -14.81 1.98
N HIS A 8 -2.78 -14.56 3.30
CA HIS A 8 -3.98 -14.01 3.94
C HIS A 8 -3.91 -12.50 4.12
N THR A 9 -2.79 -11.86 3.75
CA THR A 9 -2.66 -10.41 3.82
C THR A 9 -3.57 -9.75 2.79
N LYS A 10 -4.47 -8.88 3.24
CA LYS A 10 -5.36 -8.13 2.36
C LYS A 10 -4.79 -6.74 2.12
N VAL A 11 -4.52 -6.41 0.88
CA VAL A 11 -3.77 -5.21 0.51
C VAL A 11 -4.63 -4.23 -0.27
N ILE A 12 -4.50 -2.95 0.08
CA ILE A 12 -5.04 -1.87 -0.75
C ILE A 12 -3.88 -1.06 -1.35
N THR A 13 -4.12 -0.41 -2.48
CA THR A 13 -3.13 0.44 -3.13
C THR A 13 -3.59 1.90 -3.04
N GLN A 14 -2.80 2.74 -2.37
CA GLN A 14 -3.02 4.18 -2.38
C GLN A 14 -2.36 4.76 -3.62
N GLY A 15 -3.14 5.45 -4.45
CA GLY A 15 -2.67 5.92 -5.74
C GLY A 15 -2.83 4.89 -6.86
N MET A 16 -3.80 4.00 -6.74
CA MET A 16 -3.98 2.90 -7.71
C MET A 16 -4.25 3.36 -9.14
N THR A 17 -4.93 4.48 -9.32
CA THR A 17 -5.32 4.93 -10.66
C THR A 17 -4.18 5.58 -11.44
N GLY A 18 -3.05 5.85 -10.82
CA GLY A 18 -1.86 6.30 -11.53
C GLY A 18 -1.23 5.16 -12.33
N ALA A 19 -0.43 5.48 -13.33
CA ALA A 19 0.18 4.46 -14.22
C ALA A 19 1.02 3.45 -13.44
N THR A 20 1.86 3.91 -12.53
CA THR A 20 2.73 3.03 -11.73
C THR A 20 1.91 2.15 -10.79
N GLY A 21 0.94 2.76 -10.08
CA GLY A 21 0.08 2.02 -9.17
C GLY A 21 -0.74 0.96 -9.88
N THR A 22 -1.29 1.30 -11.05
CA THR A 22 -2.05 0.36 -11.87
C THR A 22 -1.19 -0.82 -12.29
N PHE A 23 -0.02 -0.52 -12.87
CA PHE A 23 0.86 -1.58 -13.39
C PHE A 23 1.29 -2.56 -12.30
N HIS A 24 1.77 -2.05 -11.17
CA HIS A 24 2.27 -2.93 -10.13
C HIS A 24 1.18 -3.63 -9.35
N THR A 25 -0.02 -3.04 -9.27
CA THR A 25 -1.18 -3.74 -8.69
C THR A 25 -1.59 -4.92 -9.57
N GLU A 26 -1.58 -4.74 -10.90
CA GLU A 26 -1.86 -5.84 -11.82
C GLU A 26 -0.83 -6.97 -11.69
N GLN A 27 0.44 -6.61 -11.54
CA GLN A 27 1.50 -7.60 -11.32
C GLN A 27 1.30 -8.36 -10.01
N ALA A 28 0.89 -7.66 -8.96
CA ALA A 28 0.62 -8.29 -7.66
C ALA A 28 -0.57 -9.26 -7.76
N LEU A 29 -1.63 -8.87 -8.46
CA LEU A 29 -2.77 -9.76 -8.69
C LEU A 29 -2.34 -11.02 -9.43
N ALA A 30 -1.51 -10.87 -10.47
CA ALA A 30 -1.01 -12.01 -11.24
C ALA A 30 -0.14 -12.93 -10.39
N TYR A 31 0.55 -12.39 -9.40
CA TYR A 31 1.36 -13.17 -8.47
C TYR A 31 0.53 -13.95 -7.44
N GLY A 32 -0.74 -13.55 -7.24
CA GLY A 32 -1.62 -14.19 -6.26
C GLY A 32 -1.84 -13.37 -5.00
N THR A 33 -1.34 -12.14 -4.95
CA THR A 33 -1.57 -11.24 -3.81
C THR A 33 -3.05 -10.89 -3.71
N GLN A 34 -3.60 -10.89 -2.49
CA GLN A 34 -4.98 -10.49 -2.24
C GLN A 34 -5.12 -8.98 -2.25
N MET A 35 -5.19 -8.39 -3.46
CA MET A 35 -5.48 -6.97 -3.62
C MET A 35 -6.99 -6.79 -3.52
N VAL A 36 -7.46 -6.03 -2.56
CA VAL A 36 -8.90 -5.91 -2.28
C VAL A 36 -9.50 -4.56 -2.65
N GLY A 37 -8.69 -3.59 -3.00
CA GLY A 37 -9.20 -2.29 -3.43
C GLY A 37 -8.11 -1.25 -3.58
N GLY A 38 -8.50 -0.05 -3.95
CA GLY A 38 -7.61 1.07 -4.07
C GLY A 38 -8.18 2.35 -3.48
N VAL A 39 -7.30 3.29 -3.18
CA VAL A 39 -7.69 4.59 -2.63
C VAL A 39 -7.18 5.67 -3.56
N THR A 40 -8.10 6.42 -4.15
CA THR A 40 -7.81 7.60 -4.96
C THR A 40 -8.88 8.63 -4.64
N PRO A 41 -8.54 9.74 -3.98
CA PRO A 41 -9.54 10.77 -3.64
C PRO A 41 -10.30 11.25 -4.88
N GLY A 42 -11.61 11.31 -4.77
CA GLY A 42 -12.48 11.70 -5.88
C GLY A 42 -12.90 10.54 -6.79
N LYS A 43 -12.37 9.34 -6.62
CA LYS A 43 -12.71 8.17 -7.43
C LYS A 43 -13.57 7.15 -6.68
N GLY A 44 -13.96 7.45 -5.45
CA GLY A 44 -14.79 6.55 -4.65
C GLY A 44 -16.07 6.16 -5.37
N GLY A 45 -16.44 4.88 -5.24
CA GLY A 45 -17.62 4.33 -5.91
C GLY A 45 -17.36 3.84 -7.33
N THR A 46 -16.15 4.04 -7.87
CA THR A 46 -15.79 3.53 -9.19
C THR A 46 -15.03 2.22 -9.06
N THR A 47 -14.75 1.58 -10.21
CA THR A 47 -13.96 0.35 -10.27
C THR A 47 -12.78 0.58 -11.20
N HIS A 48 -11.60 0.08 -10.80
CA HIS A 48 -10.39 0.18 -11.60
C HIS A 48 -9.68 -1.17 -11.58
N ILE A 49 -9.38 -1.71 -12.75
CA ILE A 49 -8.80 -3.05 -12.93
C ILE A 49 -9.52 -4.14 -12.11
N GLY A 50 -10.84 -4.04 -12.06
CA GLY A 50 -11.67 -5.01 -11.35
C GLY A 50 -11.74 -4.82 -9.84
N LEU A 51 -11.12 -3.78 -9.30
CA LEU A 51 -11.09 -3.53 -7.86
C LEU A 51 -11.85 -2.25 -7.51
N PRO A 52 -12.60 -2.26 -6.39
CA PRO A 52 -13.32 -1.07 -5.96
C PRO A 52 -12.38 0.05 -5.54
N GLN A 53 -12.76 1.28 -5.84
CA GLN A 53 -12.00 2.46 -5.45
C GLN A 53 -12.71 3.18 -4.32
N PHE A 54 -11.94 3.74 -3.40
CA PHE A 54 -12.44 4.47 -2.23
C PHE A 54 -11.82 5.85 -2.17
N ASN A 55 -12.48 6.77 -1.49
CA ASN A 55 -11.98 8.14 -1.31
C ASN A 55 -10.97 8.24 -0.18
N SER A 56 -10.99 7.31 0.78
CA SER A 56 -10.09 7.33 1.93
C SER A 56 -9.69 5.94 2.35
N VAL A 57 -8.59 5.85 3.10
CA VAL A 57 -8.12 4.59 3.66
C VAL A 57 -9.11 4.04 4.70
N HIS A 58 -9.71 4.94 5.50
CA HIS A 58 -10.72 4.53 6.48
C HIS A 58 -11.89 3.80 5.83
N GLU A 59 -12.41 4.35 4.74
CA GLU A 59 -13.50 3.76 4.00
C GLU A 59 -13.10 2.40 3.40
N ALA A 60 -11.92 2.36 2.79
CA ALA A 60 -11.39 1.12 2.20
C ALA A 60 -11.25 0.03 3.25
N LYS A 61 -10.67 0.36 4.39
CA LYS A 61 -10.49 -0.62 5.48
C LYS A 61 -11.82 -1.10 6.04
N HIS A 62 -12.78 -0.20 6.20
CA HIS A 62 -14.09 -0.55 6.73
C HIS A 62 -14.81 -1.56 5.82
N VAL A 63 -14.73 -1.36 4.51
CA VAL A 63 -15.42 -2.22 3.54
C VAL A 63 -14.68 -3.52 3.26
N THR A 64 -13.34 -3.46 3.12
CA THR A 64 -12.54 -4.60 2.67
C THR A 64 -11.85 -5.36 3.79
N GLU A 65 -11.76 -4.78 4.97
CA GLU A 65 -11.00 -5.32 6.11
C GLU A 65 -9.50 -5.48 5.79
N ALA A 66 -8.97 -4.61 4.92
CA ALA A 66 -7.57 -4.64 4.55
C ALA A 66 -6.67 -4.39 5.76
N ASN A 67 -5.52 -5.05 5.80
CA ASN A 67 -4.55 -4.89 6.88
C ASN A 67 -3.20 -4.36 6.41
N ALA A 68 -3.00 -4.23 5.10
CA ALA A 68 -1.78 -3.67 4.53
C ALA A 68 -2.10 -2.66 3.44
N SER A 69 -1.26 -1.63 3.31
CA SER A 69 -1.38 -0.63 2.25
C SER A 69 -0.05 -0.46 1.56
N VAL A 70 -0.07 -0.38 0.23
CA VAL A 70 1.10 -0.02 -0.57
C VAL A 70 0.85 1.34 -1.20
N ILE A 71 1.86 2.22 -1.16
CA ILE A 71 1.70 3.62 -1.55
C ILE A 71 2.54 3.95 -2.77
N TYR A 72 1.87 4.42 -3.83
CA TYR A 72 2.48 4.92 -5.08
C TYR A 72 2.17 6.39 -5.32
N VAL A 73 1.77 7.10 -4.28
CA VAL A 73 1.37 8.51 -4.37
C VAL A 73 2.59 9.39 -4.62
N PRO A 74 2.48 10.47 -5.44
CA PRO A 74 3.62 11.35 -5.70
C PRO A 74 4.25 11.94 -4.43
N PRO A 75 5.56 12.24 -4.44
CA PRO A 75 6.29 12.67 -3.24
C PRO A 75 5.66 13.80 -2.41
N PRO A 76 5.10 14.86 -3.01
CA PRO A 76 4.50 15.93 -2.20
C PRO A 76 3.32 15.49 -1.33
N PHE A 77 2.68 14.37 -1.68
CA PHE A 77 1.47 13.88 -1.00
C PHE A 77 1.70 12.57 -0.26
N ALA A 78 2.89 11.99 -0.38
CA ALA A 78 3.15 10.65 0.13
C ALA A 78 3.13 10.58 1.67
N ALA A 79 3.70 11.58 2.35
CA ALA A 79 3.68 11.60 3.81
C ALA A 79 2.26 11.65 4.35
N ASP A 80 1.39 12.48 3.74
CA ASP A 80 -0.02 12.54 4.14
C ASP A 80 -0.72 11.20 3.91
N SER A 81 -0.38 10.52 2.83
CA SER A 81 -0.93 9.19 2.54
C SER A 81 -0.51 8.16 3.58
N ILE A 82 0.74 8.21 4.02
CA ILE A 82 1.23 7.33 5.09
C ILE A 82 0.49 7.64 6.40
N LEU A 83 0.37 8.92 6.75
CA LEU A 83 -0.32 9.34 7.97
C LEU A 83 -1.79 8.92 7.96
N GLU A 84 -2.44 9.00 6.82
CA GLU A 84 -3.82 8.53 6.66
C GLU A 84 -3.92 7.03 6.93
N ALA A 85 -2.99 6.25 6.39
CA ALA A 85 -2.98 4.80 6.59
C ALA A 85 -2.71 4.44 8.08
N ILE A 86 -1.82 5.19 8.73
CA ILE A 86 -1.57 5.01 10.17
C ILE A 86 -2.84 5.30 10.97
N ASP A 87 -3.51 6.40 10.65
CA ASP A 87 -4.72 6.82 11.35
C ASP A 87 -5.87 5.82 11.15
N ALA A 88 -5.90 5.15 10.02
CA ALA A 88 -6.86 4.09 9.72
C ALA A 88 -6.49 2.74 10.36
N GLU A 89 -5.42 2.70 11.13
CA GLU A 89 -4.96 1.51 11.85
C GLU A 89 -4.51 0.37 10.94
N MET A 90 -3.86 0.69 9.83
CA MET A 90 -3.22 -0.31 8.99
C MET A 90 -2.04 -0.92 9.73
N GLU A 91 -1.93 -2.25 9.73
CA GLU A 91 -0.86 -2.95 10.43
C GLU A 91 0.48 -2.84 9.72
N LEU A 92 0.45 -2.84 8.39
CA LEU A 92 1.64 -2.74 7.56
C LEU A 92 1.45 -1.68 6.48
N ILE A 93 2.42 -0.79 6.34
CA ILE A 93 2.43 0.23 5.31
C ILE A 93 3.73 0.10 4.53
N VAL A 94 3.62 -0.04 3.20
CA VAL A 94 4.77 -0.15 2.32
C VAL A 94 4.76 1.07 1.41
N CYS A 95 5.76 1.94 1.55
CA CYS A 95 5.85 3.16 0.75
C CYS A 95 6.95 3.01 -0.31
N ILE A 96 6.54 2.98 -1.56
CA ILE A 96 7.46 2.84 -2.70
C ILE A 96 8.02 4.18 -3.13
N THR A 97 7.26 5.26 -2.89
CA THR A 97 7.58 6.61 -3.35
C THR A 97 8.98 7.05 -2.94
N GLU A 98 9.72 7.63 -3.89
CA GLU A 98 11.03 8.23 -3.66
C GLU A 98 10.91 9.75 -3.54
N GLY A 99 11.91 10.38 -2.92
CA GLY A 99 11.99 11.84 -2.90
C GLY A 99 11.05 12.53 -1.92
N ILE A 100 10.56 11.85 -0.91
CA ILE A 100 9.73 12.47 0.12
C ILE A 100 10.61 13.39 0.98
N PRO A 101 10.18 14.65 1.23
CA PRO A 101 10.97 15.57 2.05
C PRO A 101 11.26 14.98 3.45
N THR A 102 12.49 15.16 3.92
CA THR A 102 12.92 14.62 5.22
C THR A 102 12.06 15.12 6.38
N LEU A 103 11.69 16.40 6.35
CA LEU A 103 10.87 16.97 7.42
C LEU A 103 9.49 16.33 7.50
N ASP A 104 8.92 15.97 6.33
CA ASP A 104 7.61 15.29 6.29
C ASP A 104 7.72 13.91 6.92
N MET A 105 8.84 13.23 6.76
CA MET A 105 9.05 11.89 7.30
C MET A 105 9.29 11.88 8.81
N LEU A 106 9.69 13.00 9.40
CA LEU A 106 9.85 13.07 10.86
C LEU A 106 8.53 12.84 11.57
N ASP A 107 7.46 13.48 11.11
CA ASP A 107 6.13 13.30 11.68
C ASP A 107 5.64 11.87 11.50
N VAL A 108 5.87 11.30 10.32
CA VAL A 108 5.51 9.92 10.01
C VAL A 108 6.19 8.96 10.98
N LYS A 109 7.50 9.13 11.20
CA LYS A 109 8.25 8.24 12.08
C LYS A 109 7.75 8.30 13.51
N VAL A 110 7.47 9.51 14.00
CA VAL A 110 6.92 9.69 15.36
C VAL A 110 5.60 8.93 15.51
N LYS A 111 4.70 9.06 14.54
CA LYS A 111 3.41 8.38 14.59
C LYS A 111 3.55 6.85 14.51
N CYS A 112 4.43 6.35 13.67
CA CYS A 112 4.69 4.92 13.58
C CYS A 112 5.18 4.35 14.91
N ASP A 113 6.12 5.06 15.55
CA ASP A 113 6.67 4.64 16.83
C ASP A 113 5.61 4.67 17.93
N GLU A 114 4.77 5.71 17.96
CA GLU A 114 3.71 5.85 18.96
C GLU A 114 2.65 4.74 18.87
N LEU A 115 2.29 4.35 17.65
CA LEU A 115 1.16 3.44 17.42
C LEU A 115 1.58 2.02 17.08
N GLY A 116 2.88 1.74 17.02
CA GLY A 116 3.38 0.40 16.73
C GLY A 116 3.13 -0.07 15.31
N VAL A 117 2.98 0.84 14.36
CA VAL A 117 2.74 0.52 12.96
C VAL A 117 4.05 0.17 12.27
N ARG A 118 4.04 -0.86 11.44
CA ARG A 118 5.21 -1.22 10.63
C ARG A 118 5.20 -0.45 9.33
N LEU A 119 6.26 0.34 9.10
CA LEU A 119 6.44 1.07 7.86
C LEU A 119 7.71 0.57 7.16
N ILE A 120 7.58 0.18 5.90
CA ILE A 120 8.69 -0.20 5.05
C ILE A 120 8.84 0.87 3.98
N GLY A 121 10.03 1.41 3.82
CA GLY A 121 10.30 2.57 2.99
C GLY A 121 10.29 3.86 3.80
N PRO A 122 10.24 5.04 3.18
CA PRO A 122 10.06 5.25 1.73
C PRO A 122 11.24 4.78 0.88
N ASN A 123 11.08 4.84 -0.44
CA ASN A 123 12.12 4.47 -1.40
C ASN A 123 12.57 3.02 -1.23
N CYS A 124 11.61 2.11 -1.33
CA CYS A 124 11.89 0.68 -1.24
C CYS A 124 11.24 -0.07 -2.40
N PRO A 125 11.72 -1.27 -2.74
CA PRO A 125 11.10 -2.06 -3.81
C PRO A 125 9.84 -2.79 -3.37
N GLY A 126 9.56 -2.85 -2.07
CA GLY A 126 8.40 -3.54 -1.53
C GLY A 126 8.77 -4.77 -0.72
N VAL A 127 7.82 -5.67 -0.57
CA VAL A 127 7.95 -6.91 0.21
C VAL A 127 7.41 -8.08 -0.59
N ILE A 128 8.08 -9.22 -0.52
CA ILE A 128 7.61 -10.42 -1.18
C ILE A 128 7.81 -11.64 -0.29
N THR A 129 6.78 -12.51 -0.26
CA THR A 129 6.90 -13.86 0.28
C THR A 129 6.66 -14.79 -0.90
N PRO A 130 7.66 -15.55 -1.34
CA PRO A 130 7.53 -16.36 -2.55
C PRO A 130 6.28 -17.23 -2.56
N ASP A 131 5.59 -17.23 -3.71
CA ASP A 131 4.37 -17.98 -3.98
C ASP A 131 3.17 -17.65 -3.07
N ALA A 132 3.28 -16.62 -2.22
CA ALA A 132 2.19 -16.23 -1.32
C ALA A 132 1.72 -14.81 -1.50
N CYS A 133 2.62 -13.84 -1.46
CA CYS A 133 2.25 -12.43 -1.49
C CYS A 133 3.37 -11.56 -2.05
N LYS A 134 3.00 -10.63 -2.92
CA LYS A 134 3.92 -9.63 -3.47
C LYS A 134 3.31 -8.26 -3.30
N ILE A 135 4.07 -7.34 -2.73
CA ILE A 135 3.68 -5.94 -2.58
C ILE A 135 4.83 -5.08 -3.10
N GLY A 136 4.59 -4.28 -4.14
CA GLY A 136 5.58 -3.35 -4.65
C GLY A 136 6.05 -3.64 -6.06
N ILE A 137 7.27 -3.21 -6.38
CA ILE A 137 7.79 -3.22 -7.75
C ILE A 137 8.75 -4.37 -8.06
N MET A 138 8.98 -5.27 -7.13
CA MET A 138 9.85 -6.42 -7.37
C MET A 138 9.27 -7.36 -8.42
N PRO A 139 10.10 -7.87 -9.36
CA PRO A 139 9.60 -8.80 -10.38
C PRO A 139 9.18 -10.12 -9.75
N GLY A 140 7.88 -10.41 -9.76
CA GLY A 140 7.35 -11.63 -9.13
C GLY A 140 7.86 -12.90 -9.77
N HIS A 141 8.11 -12.89 -11.08
CA HIS A 141 8.57 -14.07 -11.80
C HIS A 141 9.96 -14.56 -11.39
N ILE A 142 10.75 -13.70 -10.74
CA ILE A 142 12.10 -14.05 -10.28
C ILE A 142 12.07 -14.71 -8.89
N HIS A 143 10.98 -14.53 -8.14
CA HIS A 143 10.89 -14.91 -6.73
C HIS A 143 9.92 -16.06 -6.48
N LYS A 144 9.76 -16.91 -7.45
CA LYS A 144 8.94 -18.12 -7.29
C LYS A 144 9.75 -19.31 -6.82
#